data_1a13b00a86e664ea6ddd3712515cd44e
#
_entry.id   1a13b00a86e664ea6ddd3712515cd44e
#
_cell.length_a   1.000
_cell.length_b   1.000
_cell.length_c   1.000
_cell.angle_alpha   90.00
_cell.angle_beta   90.00
_cell.angle_gamma   90.00
#
_symmetry.space_group_name_H-M   'P 1'
#
loop_
_entity.id
_entity.type
_entity.pdbx_description
1 polymer ?
#
loop_
_entity_poly.entity_id
_entity_poly.type
_entity_poly.pdbx_seq_one_letter_code
_entity_poly.pdbx_strand_id
1 'polypeptide(L)'
;MATASAAPKVTLAEFDRIFESVKNWGKWGPKDQLGTLNYITRDKVRQAAGLVRSGRQVSMEIPINNSAGPDNPNPAIHFVSQGHDIDIGSNGLRFGLDFLGMVCHGDCHTHVDALCHISYKGLTYNGKPAQKVLTSKGATTLDIANYGNGLVGRGVLLDIPRLRGVKWLEPGEAVRRAELEACEKSLGLRLGEGDILVFRTGHHRRRLELGAWSNDPPPAGEGKAGLHVDTIPWMHERKIAAFLPDGDGEAVPSVVEGMIYPIHPLQIAAMGMLASDSLQFEDLARACEEETRWEFMVVGLPLRLPGGTGSPWNPIAIF
;
A
#
# COMPACT_ATOMS: atom_id res chain seq x y z
N MET A 1 3.11 -14.51 -34.12
CA MET A 1 2.73 -13.49 -33.12
C MET A 1 3.88 -12.52 -33.03
N ALA A 2 3.70 -11.27 -33.41
CA ALA A 2 4.75 -10.27 -33.31
C ALA A 2 4.99 -9.99 -31.82
N THR A 3 6.21 -10.23 -31.33
CA THR A 3 6.64 -9.79 -30.01
C THR A 3 6.56 -8.26 -29.98
N ALA A 4 5.60 -7.71 -29.25
CA ALA A 4 5.57 -6.28 -29.00
C ALA A 4 6.94 -5.90 -28.41
N SER A 5 7.65 -5.00 -29.10
CA SER A 5 8.90 -4.45 -28.60
C SER A 5 8.62 -3.83 -27.23
N ALA A 6 9.28 -4.34 -26.19
CA ALA A 6 9.15 -3.77 -24.86
C ALA A 6 9.47 -2.26 -24.94
N ALA A 7 8.61 -1.43 -24.37
CA ALA A 7 8.86 0.01 -24.30
C ALA A 7 10.23 0.28 -23.66
N PRO A 8 10.99 1.30 -24.12
CA PRO A 8 12.29 1.60 -23.56
C PRO A 8 12.16 1.87 -22.06
N LYS A 9 13.08 1.31 -21.27
CA LYS A 9 13.12 1.54 -19.82
C LYS A 9 13.47 2.98 -19.52
N VAL A 10 12.99 3.47 -18.40
CA VAL A 10 13.35 4.76 -17.82
C VAL A 10 14.79 4.66 -17.30
N THR A 11 15.65 5.61 -17.67
CA THR A 11 17.02 5.66 -17.18
C THR A 11 17.10 6.12 -15.72
N LEU A 12 18.18 5.77 -15.01
CA LEU A 12 18.40 6.28 -13.63
C LEU A 12 18.44 7.80 -13.58
N ALA A 13 18.95 8.46 -14.62
CA ALA A 13 18.98 9.92 -14.68
C ALA A 13 17.58 10.55 -14.80
N GLU A 14 16.65 9.88 -15.52
CA GLU A 14 15.25 10.28 -15.58
C GLU A 14 14.53 10.01 -14.26
N PHE A 15 14.80 8.88 -13.64
CA PHE A 15 14.28 8.56 -12.31
C PHE A 15 14.72 9.61 -11.28
N ASP A 16 16.00 9.98 -11.27
CA ASP A 16 16.52 11.05 -10.39
C ASP A 16 15.80 12.38 -10.59
N ARG A 17 15.54 12.76 -11.86
CA ARG A 17 14.75 13.98 -12.15
C ARG A 17 13.34 13.90 -11.60
N ILE A 18 12.67 12.75 -11.72
CA ILE A 18 11.35 12.54 -11.13
C ILE A 18 11.45 12.67 -9.60
N PHE A 19 12.42 11.99 -8.97
CA PHE A 19 12.61 12.04 -7.52
C PHE A 19 12.77 13.49 -7.03
N GLU A 20 13.61 14.28 -7.67
CA GLU A 20 13.81 15.68 -7.31
C GLU A 20 12.52 16.53 -7.49
N SER A 21 11.75 16.27 -8.54
CA SER A 21 10.58 17.07 -8.89
C SER A 21 9.37 16.82 -7.96
N VAL A 22 9.33 15.67 -7.28
CA VAL A 22 8.18 15.28 -6.42
C VAL A 22 8.48 15.37 -4.92
N LYS A 23 9.63 15.93 -4.54
CA LYS A 23 10.00 16.12 -3.14
C LYS A 23 9.03 17.06 -2.42
N ASN A 24 8.47 16.58 -1.31
CA ASN A 24 7.73 17.42 -0.37
C ASN A 24 8.59 17.86 0.84
N TRP A 25 9.90 17.72 0.75
CA TRP A 25 10.80 18.02 1.85
C TRP A 25 10.70 19.47 2.30
N GLY A 26 10.54 19.67 3.60
CA GLY A 26 10.37 20.99 4.20
C GLY A 26 8.97 21.60 4.04
N LYS A 27 8.09 21.02 3.25
CA LYS A 27 6.75 21.56 2.96
C LYS A 27 5.90 21.80 4.21
N TRP A 28 5.95 20.88 5.17
CA TRP A 28 5.27 20.98 6.46
C TRP A 28 6.25 21.21 7.62
N GLY A 29 7.46 21.69 7.29
CA GLY A 29 8.53 21.96 8.22
C GLY A 29 9.51 20.79 8.41
N PRO A 30 10.71 21.08 8.96
CA PRO A 30 11.80 20.10 9.05
C PRO A 30 11.55 18.99 10.08
N LYS A 31 10.58 19.18 10.98
CA LYS A 31 10.19 18.20 12.00
C LYS A 31 8.99 17.36 11.61
N ASP A 32 8.41 17.59 10.42
CA ASP A 32 7.27 16.82 9.97
C ASP A 32 7.59 15.33 9.85
N GLN A 33 6.64 14.49 10.25
CA GLN A 33 6.72 13.03 10.26
C GLN A 33 5.46 12.38 9.65
N LEU A 34 4.53 13.19 9.12
CA LEU A 34 3.27 12.72 8.55
C LEU A 34 3.26 12.77 7.02
N GLY A 35 4.13 13.58 6.41
CA GLY A 35 4.21 13.70 4.96
C GLY A 35 2.87 14.08 4.33
N THR A 36 2.46 13.34 3.29
CA THR A 36 1.21 13.62 2.55
C THR A 36 -0.06 13.45 3.35
N LEU A 37 -0.04 12.77 4.50
CA LEU A 37 -1.20 12.73 5.42
C LEU A 37 -1.63 14.12 5.90
N ASN A 38 -0.72 15.11 5.87
CA ASN A 38 -1.06 16.51 6.15
C ASN A 38 -2.07 17.12 5.17
N TYR A 39 -2.32 16.50 4.01
CA TYR A 39 -3.38 16.90 3.10
C TYR A 39 -4.78 16.49 3.59
N ILE A 40 -4.88 15.53 4.51
CA ILE A 40 -6.15 15.09 5.08
C ILE A 40 -6.53 16.06 6.21
N THR A 41 -7.21 17.13 5.85
CA THR A 41 -7.72 18.11 6.81
C THR A 41 -8.98 17.59 7.51
N ARG A 42 -9.38 18.26 8.61
CA ARG A 42 -10.66 17.95 9.29
C ARG A 42 -11.86 18.02 8.35
N ASP A 43 -11.81 18.94 7.37
CA ASP A 43 -12.88 19.08 6.36
C ASP A 43 -12.91 17.91 5.40
N LYS A 44 -11.74 17.41 5.00
CA LYS A 44 -11.64 16.20 4.19
C LYS A 44 -12.20 14.96 4.91
N VAL A 45 -11.92 14.82 6.20
CA VAL A 45 -12.51 13.75 7.02
C VAL A 45 -14.03 13.88 7.10
N ARG A 46 -14.56 15.10 7.31
CA ARG A 46 -16.02 15.33 7.31
C ARG A 46 -16.67 15.04 5.96
N GLN A 47 -16.01 15.41 4.87
CA GLN A 47 -16.47 15.09 3.51
C GLN A 47 -16.51 13.58 3.30
N ALA A 48 -15.46 12.86 3.71
CA ALA A 48 -15.40 11.40 3.63
C ALA A 48 -16.52 10.74 4.46
N ALA A 49 -16.79 11.23 5.68
CA ALA A 49 -17.89 10.74 6.51
C ALA A 49 -19.26 10.93 5.84
N GLY A 50 -19.44 12.00 5.04
CA GLY A 50 -20.64 12.22 4.25
C GLY A 50 -20.86 11.25 3.09
N LEU A 51 -19.86 10.41 2.78
CA LEU A 51 -19.98 9.33 1.79
C LEU A 51 -20.65 8.07 2.37
N VAL A 52 -20.72 7.96 3.68
CA VAL A 52 -21.39 6.82 4.33
C VAL A 52 -22.91 6.97 4.16
N ARG A 53 -23.51 6.09 3.35
CA ARG A 53 -24.94 6.12 3.00
C ARG A 53 -25.64 4.80 3.33
N SER A 54 -25.08 3.67 2.90
CA SER A 54 -25.64 2.35 3.17
C SER A 54 -25.13 1.77 4.50
N GLY A 55 -23.98 2.23 4.99
CA GLY A 55 -23.30 1.68 6.16
C GLY A 55 -22.61 0.34 5.90
N ARG A 56 -22.53 -0.09 4.63
CA ARG A 56 -21.82 -1.30 4.25
C ARG A 56 -20.33 -1.14 4.52
N GLN A 57 -19.74 -2.13 5.19
CA GLN A 57 -18.32 -2.19 5.51
C GLN A 57 -17.66 -3.31 4.72
N VAL A 58 -16.46 -3.04 4.21
CA VAL A 58 -15.65 -4.01 3.46
C VAL A 58 -14.23 -3.97 3.97
N SER A 59 -13.72 -5.11 4.47
CA SER A 59 -12.31 -5.27 4.81
C SER A 59 -11.47 -5.33 3.53
N MET A 60 -10.35 -4.63 3.54
CA MET A 60 -9.39 -4.61 2.44
C MET A 60 -8.11 -5.38 2.78
N GLU A 61 -8.07 -6.10 3.89
CA GLU A 61 -6.92 -6.86 4.31
C GLU A 61 -6.93 -8.28 3.76
N ILE A 62 -5.75 -8.86 3.58
CA ILE A 62 -5.54 -10.30 3.43
C ILE A 62 -5.34 -10.88 4.83
N PRO A 63 -6.10 -11.91 5.24
CA PRO A 63 -5.92 -12.55 6.54
C PRO A 63 -4.47 -12.99 6.75
N ILE A 64 -3.96 -12.79 7.98
CA ILE A 64 -2.58 -13.15 8.32
C ILE A 64 -2.33 -14.63 8.03
N ASN A 65 -1.31 -14.91 7.22
CA ASN A 65 -0.97 -16.23 6.76
C ASN A 65 0.25 -16.79 7.52
N ASN A 66 0.03 -17.90 8.23
CA ASN A 66 1.06 -18.64 8.98
C ASN A 66 1.64 -19.84 8.21
N SER A 67 1.30 -19.98 6.92
CA SER A 67 1.79 -21.06 6.08
C SER A 67 2.86 -20.55 5.14
N ALA A 68 4.00 -21.24 5.07
CA ALA A 68 5.05 -20.91 4.11
C ALA A 68 4.57 -21.15 2.66
N GLY A 69 5.02 -20.28 1.75
CA GLY A 69 4.69 -20.36 0.33
C GLY A 69 5.65 -19.51 -0.50
N PRO A 70 5.53 -19.54 -1.83
CA PRO A 70 6.40 -18.76 -2.71
C PRO A 70 6.32 -17.26 -2.47
N ASP A 71 5.14 -16.74 -2.10
CA ASP A 71 4.88 -15.36 -1.72
C ASP A 71 5.02 -15.11 -0.21
N ASN A 72 5.28 -16.16 0.58
CA ASN A 72 5.38 -16.09 2.05
C ASN A 72 6.57 -16.90 2.56
N PRO A 73 7.82 -16.50 2.26
CA PRO A 73 9.01 -17.22 2.72
C PRO A 73 9.23 -17.10 4.24
N ASN A 74 8.64 -16.07 4.87
CA ASN A 74 8.72 -15.80 6.31
C ASN A 74 7.31 -15.73 6.92
N PRO A 75 6.62 -16.87 7.08
CA PRO A 75 5.25 -16.91 7.54
C PRO A 75 5.11 -16.36 8.97
N ALA A 76 3.91 -15.83 9.26
CA ALA A 76 3.61 -15.40 10.61
C ALA A 76 3.68 -16.58 11.60
N ILE A 77 4.17 -16.30 12.80
CA ILE A 77 4.18 -17.25 13.92
C ILE A 77 2.93 -16.96 14.74
N HIS A 78 1.99 -17.88 14.75
CA HIS A 78 0.80 -17.81 15.58
C HIS A 78 0.56 -19.14 16.28
N PHE A 79 0.34 -19.09 17.57
CA PHE A 79 -0.10 -20.26 18.34
C PHE A 79 -0.91 -19.83 19.56
N VAL A 80 -1.86 -20.69 19.94
CA VAL A 80 -2.61 -20.54 21.18
C VAL A 80 -1.72 -21.04 22.33
N SER A 81 -1.26 -20.12 23.17
CA SER A 81 -0.39 -20.43 24.31
C SER A 81 -1.16 -21.00 25.50
N GLN A 82 -2.47 -20.73 25.59
CA GLN A 82 -3.39 -21.31 26.56
C GLN A 82 -4.79 -21.44 25.95
N GLY A 83 -5.39 -22.61 26.04
CA GLY A 83 -6.75 -22.91 25.58
C GLY A 83 -7.68 -23.24 26.76
N HIS A 84 -8.94 -23.49 26.45
CA HIS A 84 -9.98 -23.87 27.44
C HIS A 84 -9.84 -25.31 27.95
N ASP A 85 -8.92 -26.09 27.42
CA ASP A 85 -8.49 -27.41 27.90
C ASP A 85 -7.57 -27.31 29.11
N ILE A 86 -7.02 -26.11 29.44
CA ILE A 86 -6.19 -25.86 30.62
C ILE A 86 -7.04 -25.29 31.75
N ASP A 87 -7.11 -25.97 32.89
CA ASP A 87 -7.73 -25.47 34.11
C ASP A 87 -6.74 -24.62 34.90
N ILE A 88 -7.09 -23.36 35.10
CA ILE A 88 -6.26 -22.40 35.88
C ILE A 88 -6.61 -22.39 37.37
N GLY A 89 -7.47 -23.30 37.84
CA GLY A 89 -7.83 -23.43 39.24
C GLY A 89 -8.71 -22.31 39.82
N SER A 90 -9.47 -21.57 38.96
CA SER A 90 -10.27 -20.42 39.36
C SER A 90 -11.78 -20.67 39.10
N ASN A 91 -12.39 -21.56 39.89
CA ASN A 91 -13.86 -21.79 39.89
C ASN A 91 -14.50 -21.96 38.50
N GLY A 92 -13.83 -22.66 37.59
CA GLY A 92 -14.30 -22.90 36.24
C GLY A 92 -14.05 -21.76 35.24
N LEU A 93 -13.38 -20.66 35.63
CA LEU A 93 -12.93 -19.63 34.70
C LEU A 93 -11.85 -20.18 33.79
N ARG A 94 -12.01 -19.98 32.47
CA ARG A 94 -11.05 -20.36 31.45
C ARG A 94 -10.94 -19.23 30.43
N PHE A 95 -9.77 -19.01 29.86
CA PHE A 95 -9.55 -18.04 28.81
C PHE A 95 -8.47 -18.51 27.84
N GLY A 96 -8.55 -18.04 26.60
CA GLY A 96 -7.54 -18.27 25.57
C GLY A 96 -6.50 -17.18 25.56
N LEU A 97 -5.25 -17.53 25.29
CA LEU A 97 -4.14 -16.62 25.08
C LEU A 97 -3.43 -17.00 23.79
N ASP A 98 -3.11 -16.00 22.98
CA ASP A 98 -2.42 -16.16 21.71
C ASP A 98 -1.05 -15.46 21.76
N PHE A 99 -0.12 -16.02 20.98
CA PHE A 99 1.09 -15.35 20.55
C PHE A 99 1.02 -15.10 19.05
N LEU A 100 1.32 -13.87 18.63
CA LEU A 100 1.49 -13.51 17.24
C LEU A 100 2.82 -12.78 17.05
N GLY A 101 3.65 -13.25 16.13
CA GLY A 101 4.86 -12.59 15.68
C GLY A 101 4.96 -12.67 14.16
N MET A 102 5.36 -11.58 13.49
CA MET A 102 5.45 -11.55 12.04
C MET A 102 6.45 -10.52 11.52
N VAL A 103 7.02 -10.81 10.36
CA VAL A 103 7.64 -9.81 9.50
C VAL A 103 6.51 -9.18 8.69
N CYS A 104 6.19 -7.89 8.97
CA CYS A 104 5.04 -7.26 8.32
C CYS A 104 5.31 -6.93 6.84
N HIS A 105 6.53 -6.53 6.49
CA HIS A 105 6.91 -6.27 5.10
C HIS A 105 7.05 -7.58 4.32
N GLY A 106 6.29 -7.72 3.25
CA GLY A 106 6.27 -8.91 2.41
C GLY A 106 5.05 -8.96 1.50
N ASP A 107 5.04 -9.89 0.58
CA ASP A 107 4.07 -9.92 -0.50
C ASP A 107 2.70 -10.51 -0.13
N CYS A 108 2.57 -11.16 1.04
CA CYS A 108 1.34 -11.86 1.40
C CYS A 108 0.59 -11.29 2.62
N HIS A 109 1.16 -10.31 3.30
CA HIS A 109 0.53 -9.71 4.47
C HIS A 109 0.20 -8.25 4.21
N THR A 110 -1.06 -7.88 4.40
CA THR A 110 -1.47 -6.47 4.31
C THR A 110 -0.78 -5.67 5.40
N HIS A 111 -0.01 -4.66 4.98
CA HIS A 111 0.74 -3.82 5.89
C HIS A 111 0.81 -2.38 5.40
N VAL A 112 1.23 -1.49 6.27
CA VAL A 112 1.49 -0.08 5.98
C VAL A 112 2.91 0.27 6.38
N ASP A 113 3.59 1.01 5.51
CA ASP A 113 4.96 1.44 5.68
C ASP A 113 5.08 2.76 6.42
N ALA A 114 6.07 2.83 7.31
CA ALA A 114 6.48 4.09 7.92
C ALA A 114 7.45 4.85 7.01
N LEU A 115 7.54 6.16 7.18
CA LEU A 115 8.46 7.00 6.38
C LEU A 115 9.95 6.70 6.63
N CYS A 116 10.29 5.96 7.70
CA CYS A 116 11.64 5.47 7.94
C CYS A 116 11.99 4.19 7.17
N HIS A 117 10.99 3.52 6.56
CA HIS A 117 11.20 2.23 5.90
C HIS A 117 12.12 2.33 4.69
N ILE A 118 11.96 3.36 3.87
CA ILE A 118 12.70 3.52 2.62
C ILE A 118 13.67 4.71 2.68
N SER A 119 14.87 4.49 2.14
CA SER A 119 15.82 5.56 1.86
C SER A 119 16.30 5.50 0.42
N TYR A 120 16.63 6.66 -0.14
CA TYR A 120 17.25 6.73 -1.45
C TYR A 120 18.51 7.61 -1.37
N LYS A 121 19.61 7.13 -1.94
CA LYS A 121 20.95 7.77 -1.86
C LYS A 121 21.34 8.19 -0.42
N GLY A 122 21.01 7.33 0.56
CA GLY A 122 21.32 7.55 1.96
C GLY A 122 20.43 8.55 2.70
N LEU A 123 19.35 9.00 2.08
CA LEU A 123 18.40 9.96 2.65
C LEU A 123 16.98 9.35 2.72
N THR A 124 16.29 9.57 3.83
CA THR A 124 14.87 9.31 4.03
C THR A 124 14.07 10.59 3.79
N TYR A 125 12.75 10.51 3.98
CA TYR A 125 11.87 11.68 3.91
C TYR A 125 12.42 12.88 4.70
N ASN A 126 12.21 14.09 4.17
CA ASN A 126 12.73 15.36 4.69
C ASN A 126 14.28 15.45 4.69
N GLY A 127 14.95 14.66 3.84
CA GLY A 127 16.40 14.72 3.69
C GLY A 127 17.19 14.27 4.92
N LYS A 128 16.57 13.47 5.79
CA LYS A 128 17.23 12.96 7.00
C LYS A 128 18.20 11.83 6.64
N PRO A 129 19.44 11.83 7.19
CA PRO A 129 20.39 10.74 6.94
C PRO A 129 19.84 9.40 7.41
N ALA A 130 19.70 8.42 6.50
CA ALA A 130 19.07 7.13 6.75
C ALA A 130 19.67 6.40 7.95
N GLN A 131 21.00 6.39 8.07
CA GLN A 131 21.73 5.74 9.17
C GLN A 131 21.46 6.36 10.54
N LYS A 132 20.96 7.61 10.59
CA LYS A 132 20.54 8.25 11.84
C LYS A 132 19.06 8.04 12.12
N VAL A 133 18.27 7.78 11.10
CA VAL A 133 16.83 7.55 11.21
C VAL A 133 16.53 6.13 11.66
N LEU A 134 17.15 5.14 11.00
CA LEU A 134 16.88 3.72 11.27
C LEU A 134 18.18 2.95 11.48
N THR A 135 18.24 2.22 12.58
CA THR A 135 19.32 1.30 12.91
C THR A 135 18.76 -0.04 13.37
N SER A 136 19.61 -1.02 13.66
CA SER A 136 19.20 -2.31 14.26
C SER A 136 18.51 -2.17 15.62
N LYS A 137 18.55 -0.97 16.23
CA LYS A 137 17.85 -0.66 17.49
C LYS A 137 16.46 -0.07 17.29
N GLY A 138 16.02 0.05 16.03
CA GLY A 138 14.76 0.67 15.64
C GLY A 138 14.94 2.08 15.09
N ALA A 139 13.82 2.70 14.71
CA ALA A 139 13.78 4.05 14.18
C ALA A 139 13.80 5.09 15.33
N THR A 140 14.53 6.17 15.10
CA THR A 140 14.62 7.32 16.04
C THR A 140 13.61 8.41 15.69
N THR A 141 13.05 8.37 14.49
CA THR A 141 12.07 9.31 13.94
C THR A 141 11.44 8.68 12.69
N LEU A 142 10.32 9.22 12.22
CA LEU A 142 9.60 8.75 11.04
C LEU A 142 9.04 7.32 11.18
N ASP A 143 8.89 6.82 12.40
CA ASP A 143 8.38 5.48 12.71
C ASP A 143 6.86 5.38 12.53
N ILE A 144 6.35 4.16 12.52
CA ILE A 144 4.93 3.89 12.31
C ILE A 144 4.02 4.44 13.42
N ALA A 145 4.53 4.64 14.63
CA ALA A 145 3.75 5.19 15.73
C ALA A 145 3.28 6.63 15.46
N ASN A 146 3.93 7.36 14.54
CA ASN A 146 3.50 8.70 14.10
C ASN A 146 2.14 8.67 13.39
N TYR A 147 1.73 7.54 12.81
CA TYR A 147 0.42 7.37 12.19
C TYR A 147 -0.68 6.98 13.20
N GLY A 148 -0.48 7.28 14.48
CA GLY A 148 -1.37 6.89 15.58
C GLY A 148 -2.80 7.41 15.49
N ASN A 149 -3.09 8.43 14.67
CA ASN A 149 -4.44 8.87 14.37
C ASN A 149 -5.08 8.11 13.20
N GLY A 150 -4.33 7.20 12.58
CA GLY A 150 -4.78 6.40 11.45
C GLY A 150 -4.93 7.17 10.14
N LEU A 151 -5.39 6.45 9.14
CA LEU A 151 -5.81 6.96 7.85
C LEU A 151 -7.33 7.02 7.82
N VAL A 152 -7.89 8.23 7.71
CA VAL A 152 -9.34 8.44 7.60
C VAL A 152 -9.59 9.47 6.50
N GLY A 153 -10.23 9.06 5.40
CA GLY A 153 -10.41 9.96 4.27
C GLY A 153 -11.26 9.36 3.15
N ARG A 154 -11.41 10.10 2.05
CA ARG A 154 -12.08 9.64 0.85
C ARG A 154 -11.15 8.72 0.07
N GLY A 155 -11.54 7.44 -0.10
CA GLY A 155 -10.94 6.51 -1.03
C GLY A 155 -11.64 6.52 -2.37
N VAL A 156 -10.87 6.34 -3.44
CA VAL A 156 -11.39 6.12 -4.79
C VAL A 156 -10.71 4.88 -5.36
N LEU A 157 -11.52 3.88 -5.73
CA LEU A 157 -11.03 2.67 -6.37
C LEU A 157 -10.84 2.91 -7.87
N LEU A 158 -9.59 2.83 -8.32
CA LEU A 158 -9.24 2.73 -9.73
C LEU A 158 -8.99 1.25 -10.07
N ASP A 159 -10.00 0.61 -10.65
CA ASP A 159 -9.99 -0.81 -11.04
C ASP A 159 -9.53 -0.94 -12.49
N ILE A 160 -8.24 -1.21 -12.70
CA ILE A 160 -7.65 -1.30 -14.05
C ILE A 160 -8.08 -2.58 -14.80
N PRO A 161 -8.15 -3.77 -14.17
CA PRO A 161 -8.75 -4.94 -14.79
C PRO A 161 -10.15 -4.68 -15.36
N ARG A 162 -11.02 -4.02 -14.58
CA ARG A 162 -12.36 -3.64 -15.03
C ARG A 162 -12.31 -2.70 -16.23
N LEU A 163 -11.42 -1.69 -16.21
CA LEU A 163 -11.23 -0.77 -17.34
C LEU A 163 -10.81 -1.49 -18.62
N ARG A 164 -9.94 -2.47 -18.50
CA ARG A 164 -9.41 -3.26 -19.63
C ARG A 164 -10.29 -4.46 -20.02
N GLY A 165 -11.31 -4.81 -19.24
CA GLY A 165 -12.14 -5.99 -19.45
C GLY A 165 -11.42 -7.32 -19.24
N VAL A 166 -10.45 -7.36 -18.30
CA VAL A 166 -9.68 -8.55 -17.94
C VAL A 166 -9.88 -8.90 -16.46
N LYS A 167 -9.48 -10.09 -16.03
CA LYS A 167 -9.59 -10.50 -14.63
C LYS A 167 -8.51 -9.88 -13.75
N TRP A 168 -7.29 -9.80 -14.26
CA TRP A 168 -6.09 -9.23 -13.64
C TRP A 168 -5.11 -8.74 -14.70
N LEU A 169 -4.10 -8.01 -14.26
CA LEU A 169 -2.94 -7.65 -15.07
C LEU A 169 -1.87 -8.72 -14.91
N GLU A 170 -1.16 -9.04 -15.98
CA GLU A 170 -0.09 -10.01 -15.92
C GLU A 170 1.21 -9.41 -15.33
N PRO A 171 2.05 -10.24 -14.69
CA PRO A 171 3.34 -9.79 -14.19
C PRO A 171 4.16 -8.99 -15.21
N GLY A 172 4.78 -7.90 -14.75
CA GLY A 172 5.55 -6.98 -15.61
C GLY A 172 4.71 -5.89 -16.30
N GLU A 173 3.38 -5.96 -16.26
CA GLU A 173 2.55 -4.88 -16.78
C GLU A 173 2.62 -3.65 -15.87
N ALA A 174 2.94 -2.49 -16.46
CA ALA A 174 3.06 -1.23 -15.75
C ALA A 174 1.96 -0.26 -16.21
N VAL A 175 1.06 0.09 -15.30
CA VAL A 175 -0.04 1.02 -15.52
C VAL A 175 0.49 2.45 -15.58
N ARG A 176 0.14 3.18 -16.64
CA ARG A 176 0.58 4.56 -16.88
C ARG A 176 -0.44 5.59 -16.42
N ARG A 177 0.02 6.83 -16.23
CA ARG A 177 -0.83 7.99 -15.93
C ARG A 177 -2.09 8.07 -16.79
N ALA A 178 -1.97 7.88 -18.09
CA ALA A 178 -3.09 7.97 -19.02
C ALA A 178 -4.19 6.93 -18.71
N GLU A 179 -3.84 5.77 -18.18
CA GLU A 179 -4.81 4.74 -17.81
C GLU A 179 -5.52 5.07 -16.49
N LEU A 180 -4.81 5.64 -15.52
CA LEU A 180 -5.44 6.16 -14.30
C LEU A 180 -6.45 7.24 -14.62
N GLU A 181 -6.09 8.19 -15.50
CA GLU A 181 -6.99 9.26 -15.96
C GLU A 181 -8.17 8.71 -16.78
N ALA A 182 -7.95 7.67 -17.60
CA ALA A 182 -9.03 6.99 -18.33
C ALA A 182 -9.98 6.27 -17.36
N CYS A 183 -9.46 5.65 -16.31
CA CYS A 183 -10.26 5.00 -15.26
C CYS A 183 -11.13 6.05 -14.53
N GLU A 184 -10.55 7.15 -14.05
CA GLU A 184 -11.32 8.27 -13.46
C GLU A 184 -12.47 8.74 -14.39
N LYS A 185 -12.15 8.95 -15.67
CA LYS A 185 -13.13 9.39 -16.66
C LYS A 185 -14.27 8.39 -16.83
N SER A 186 -13.96 7.09 -16.86
CA SER A 186 -14.97 6.03 -17.00
C SER A 186 -15.94 5.96 -15.82
N LEU A 187 -15.46 6.38 -14.64
CA LEU A 187 -16.23 6.40 -13.40
C LEU A 187 -16.94 7.74 -13.14
N GLY A 188 -16.66 8.77 -13.95
CA GLY A 188 -17.14 10.14 -13.70
C GLY A 188 -16.57 10.75 -12.40
N LEU A 189 -15.43 10.26 -11.93
CA LEU A 189 -14.76 10.67 -10.70
C LEU A 189 -13.42 11.33 -11.00
N ARG A 190 -12.91 12.06 -10.02
CA ARG A 190 -11.57 12.62 -10.04
C ARG A 190 -10.96 12.57 -8.65
N LEU A 191 -9.73 12.06 -8.55
CA LEU A 191 -8.91 12.17 -7.36
C LEU A 191 -8.34 13.60 -7.24
N GLY A 192 -8.23 14.09 -6.02
CA GLY A 192 -7.70 15.41 -5.70
C GLY A 192 -7.02 15.46 -4.35
N GLU A 193 -6.77 16.68 -3.88
CA GLU A 193 -6.05 16.93 -2.62
C GLU A 193 -6.68 16.19 -1.45
N GLY A 194 -5.86 15.39 -0.75
CA GLY A 194 -6.25 14.66 0.45
C GLY A 194 -7.02 13.36 0.19
N ASP A 195 -7.20 12.97 -1.08
CA ASP A 195 -7.83 11.69 -1.42
C ASP A 195 -6.85 10.53 -1.30
N ILE A 196 -7.38 9.34 -1.14
CA ILE A 196 -6.68 8.06 -1.03
C ILE A 196 -6.87 7.32 -2.35
N LEU A 197 -5.79 7.05 -3.05
CA LEU A 197 -5.81 6.21 -4.25
C LEU A 197 -5.82 4.74 -3.85
N VAL A 198 -6.93 4.06 -4.10
CA VAL A 198 -7.08 2.61 -4.00
C VAL A 198 -6.92 2.04 -5.40
N PHE A 199 -5.90 1.20 -5.61
CA PHE A 199 -5.46 0.80 -6.94
C PHE A 199 -5.47 -0.71 -7.08
N ARG A 200 -6.34 -1.21 -7.97
CA ARG A 200 -6.50 -2.64 -8.21
C ARG A 200 -5.86 -3.05 -9.52
N THR A 201 -4.98 -4.06 -9.45
CA THR A 201 -4.40 -4.78 -10.59
C THR A 201 -5.03 -6.18 -10.77
N GLY A 202 -5.77 -6.67 -9.78
CA GLY A 202 -6.26 -8.02 -9.69
C GLY A 202 -5.21 -9.03 -9.18
N HIS A 203 -4.16 -8.54 -8.53
CA HIS A 203 -3.09 -9.37 -7.99
C HIS A 203 -3.63 -10.47 -7.06
N HIS A 204 -4.46 -10.10 -6.09
CA HIS A 204 -5.07 -11.06 -5.18
C HIS A 204 -6.01 -12.03 -5.90
N ARG A 205 -6.76 -11.59 -6.91
CA ARG A 205 -7.60 -12.44 -7.76
C ARG A 205 -6.77 -13.50 -8.49
N ARG A 206 -5.64 -13.09 -9.09
CA ARG A 206 -4.72 -14.02 -9.75
C ARG A 206 -4.22 -15.07 -8.77
N ARG A 207 -3.84 -14.65 -7.55
CA ARG A 207 -3.38 -15.55 -6.48
C ARG A 207 -4.45 -16.57 -6.07
N LEU A 208 -5.70 -16.15 -5.96
CA LEU A 208 -6.80 -17.05 -5.62
C LEU A 208 -7.09 -18.08 -6.71
N GLU A 209 -6.96 -17.71 -7.99
CA GLU A 209 -7.28 -18.60 -9.12
C GLU A 209 -6.11 -19.50 -9.54
N LEU A 210 -4.88 -18.99 -9.51
CA LEU A 210 -3.70 -19.70 -10.02
C LEU A 210 -2.77 -20.25 -8.91
N GLY A 211 -2.99 -19.84 -7.66
CA GLY A 211 -2.13 -20.16 -6.53
C GLY A 211 -1.06 -19.09 -6.29
N ALA A 212 -0.31 -19.25 -5.20
CA ALA A 212 0.78 -18.36 -4.82
C ALA A 212 2.00 -18.52 -5.76
N TRP A 213 2.68 -17.41 -6.04
CA TRP A 213 3.93 -17.38 -6.81
C TRP A 213 4.93 -16.40 -6.18
N SER A 214 6.23 -16.52 -6.53
CA SER A 214 7.22 -15.52 -6.13
C SER A 214 7.10 -14.26 -6.97
N ASN A 215 7.01 -13.10 -6.31
CA ASN A 215 7.00 -11.78 -6.93
C ASN A 215 8.39 -11.30 -7.38
N ASP A 216 9.43 -12.07 -7.12
CA ASP A 216 10.78 -11.80 -7.63
C ASP A 216 10.80 -11.70 -9.15
N PRO A 217 11.76 -10.95 -9.72
CA PRO A 217 11.90 -10.91 -11.17
C PRO A 217 12.36 -12.26 -11.72
N PRO A 218 11.98 -12.61 -12.97
CA PRO A 218 12.49 -13.81 -13.64
C PRO A 218 14.03 -13.84 -13.66
N PRO A 219 14.68 -15.02 -13.52
CA PRO A 219 14.08 -16.36 -13.45
C PRO A 219 13.71 -16.83 -12.03
N ALA A 220 13.92 -16.04 -10.99
CA ALA A 220 13.65 -16.43 -9.60
C ALA A 220 12.15 -16.48 -9.28
N GLY A 221 11.32 -15.68 -9.97
CA GLY A 221 9.89 -15.62 -9.83
C GLY A 221 9.20 -15.24 -11.14
N GLU A 222 7.92 -14.88 -11.05
CA GLU A 222 7.12 -14.43 -12.21
C GLU A 222 7.02 -12.89 -12.27
N GLY A 223 7.31 -12.21 -11.18
CA GLY A 223 7.10 -10.76 -11.04
C GLY A 223 5.65 -10.40 -10.68
N LYS A 224 5.29 -9.14 -10.87
CA LYS A 224 3.96 -8.59 -10.56
C LYS A 224 3.63 -7.38 -11.42
N ALA A 225 2.35 -7.06 -11.55
CA ALA A 225 1.88 -5.84 -12.18
C ALA A 225 1.88 -4.67 -11.18
N GLY A 226 2.04 -3.45 -11.66
CA GLY A 226 2.05 -2.26 -10.80
C GLY A 226 1.99 -0.97 -11.60
N LEU A 227 2.54 0.09 -11.03
CA LEU A 227 2.57 1.42 -11.64
C LEU A 227 3.82 1.65 -12.48
N HIS A 228 3.68 2.44 -13.52
CA HIS A 228 4.81 3.09 -14.18
C HIS A 228 5.20 4.37 -13.41
N VAL A 229 6.48 4.72 -13.36
CA VAL A 229 6.97 5.89 -12.60
C VAL A 229 6.39 7.23 -13.07
N ASP A 230 5.81 7.32 -14.27
CA ASP A 230 5.13 8.52 -14.78
C ASP A 230 3.83 8.85 -14.01
N THR A 231 3.34 7.93 -13.20
CA THR A 231 2.16 8.14 -12.34
C THR A 231 2.48 8.97 -11.10
N ILE A 232 3.73 8.96 -10.65
CA ILE A 232 4.15 9.64 -9.40
C ILE A 232 4.06 11.16 -9.50
N PRO A 233 4.54 11.82 -10.58
CA PRO A 233 4.29 13.26 -10.75
C PRO A 233 2.80 13.62 -10.77
N TRP A 234 1.94 12.77 -11.34
CA TRP A 234 0.50 12.96 -11.32
C TRP A 234 -0.08 12.87 -9.89
N MET A 235 0.35 11.90 -9.07
CA MET A 235 -0.05 11.83 -7.67
C MET A 235 0.40 13.07 -6.89
N HIS A 236 1.61 13.54 -7.14
CA HIS A 236 2.16 14.74 -6.51
C HIS A 236 1.38 16.00 -6.92
N GLU A 237 1.11 16.22 -8.21
CA GLU A 237 0.30 17.31 -8.75
C GLU A 237 -1.10 17.33 -8.12
N ARG A 238 -1.70 16.16 -7.94
CA ARG A 238 -3.04 15.95 -7.36
C ARG A 238 -3.06 16.02 -5.84
N LYS A 239 -1.87 16.05 -5.19
CA LYS A 239 -1.72 16.02 -3.72
C LYS A 239 -2.43 14.81 -3.08
N ILE A 240 -2.26 13.65 -3.68
CA ILE A 240 -2.79 12.38 -3.14
C ILE A 240 -2.17 12.13 -1.77
N ALA A 241 -3.01 11.75 -0.80
CA ALA A 241 -2.59 11.59 0.59
C ALA A 241 -2.00 10.22 0.89
N ALA A 242 -2.53 9.18 0.26
CA ALA A 242 -2.09 7.80 0.49
C ALA A 242 -2.33 6.95 -0.76
N PHE A 243 -1.57 5.88 -0.89
CA PHE A 243 -1.66 4.90 -1.97
C PHE A 243 -1.82 3.49 -1.40
N LEU A 244 -2.87 2.81 -1.81
CA LEU A 244 -3.28 1.49 -1.35
C LEU A 244 -3.46 0.56 -2.56
N PRO A 245 -2.45 -0.22 -2.96
CA PRO A 245 -2.54 -1.22 -4.02
C PRO A 245 -2.91 -2.61 -3.51
N ASP A 246 -3.36 -3.50 -4.40
CA ASP A 246 -3.58 -4.93 -4.13
C ASP A 246 -2.32 -5.80 -4.28
N GLY A 247 -1.20 -5.21 -4.66
CA GLY A 247 0.18 -5.68 -4.53
C GLY A 247 0.96 -4.66 -3.71
N ASP A 248 2.19 -4.33 -4.14
CA ASP A 248 3.00 -3.26 -3.53
C ASP A 248 3.16 -2.03 -4.45
N GLY A 249 2.38 -1.97 -5.51
CA GLY A 249 2.44 -0.89 -6.49
C GLY A 249 3.61 -0.96 -7.48
N GLU A 250 4.57 -1.86 -7.29
CA GLU A 250 5.71 -2.04 -8.19
C GLU A 250 5.36 -2.93 -9.38
N ALA A 251 5.78 -2.54 -10.57
CA ALA A 251 5.82 -3.45 -11.72
C ALA A 251 7.16 -4.21 -11.71
N VAL A 252 7.10 -5.53 -11.67
CA VAL A 252 8.28 -6.41 -11.70
C VAL A 252 8.13 -7.40 -12.86
N PRO A 253 9.06 -7.42 -13.83
CA PRO A 253 10.33 -6.68 -13.92
C PRO A 253 10.16 -5.14 -14.00
N SER A 254 11.06 -4.43 -13.33
CA SER A 254 11.01 -2.99 -13.20
C SER A 254 11.07 -2.24 -14.54
N VAL A 255 10.36 -1.12 -14.60
CA VAL A 255 10.40 -0.18 -15.73
C VAL A 255 11.61 0.75 -15.71
N VAL A 256 12.38 0.77 -14.61
CA VAL A 256 13.59 1.59 -14.44
C VAL A 256 14.84 0.72 -14.54
N GLU A 257 15.85 1.18 -15.28
CA GLU A 257 17.12 0.50 -15.43
C GLU A 257 17.87 0.38 -14.09
N GLY A 258 18.31 -0.85 -13.76
CA GLY A 258 19.14 -1.11 -12.58
C GLY A 258 18.45 -0.90 -11.22
N MET A 259 17.12 -0.71 -11.20
CA MET A 259 16.34 -0.55 -9.98
C MET A 259 15.18 -1.57 -9.95
N ILE A 260 15.02 -2.27 -8.84
CA ILE A 260 13.96 -3.30 -8.71
C ILE A 260 12.64 -2.65 -8.27
N TYR A 261 12.68 -1.76 -7.28
CA TYR A 261 11.52 -1.11 -6.68
C TYR A 261 11.59 0.41 -6.82
N PRO A 262 11.21 1.00 -7.98
CA PRO A 262 11.29 2.44 -8.20
C PRO A 262 10.15 3.24 -7.57
N ILE A 263 9.00 2.64 -7.30
CA ILE A 263 7.82 3.37 -6.80
C ILE A 263 8.01 3.78 -5.34
N HIS A 264 8.46 2.86 -4.48
CA HIS A 264 8.67 3.11 -3.05
C HIS A 264 9.58 4.31 -2.73
N PRO A 265 10.78 4.47 -3.35
CA PRO A 265 11.61 5.65 -3.10
C PRO A 265 10.91 6.96 -3.48
N LEU A 266 10.14 6.97 -4.57
CA LEU A 266 9.43 8.16 -5.02
C LEU A 266 8.28 8.52 -4.05
N GLN A 267 7.52 7.51 -3.61
CA GLN A 267 6.41 7.71 -2.69
C GLN A 267 6.90 8.05 -1.28
N ILE A 268 7.69 7.17 -0.68
CA ILE A 268 8.05 7.24 0.74
C ILE A 268 9.16 8.27 0.97
N ALA A 269 10.29 8.13 0.28
CA ALA A 269 11.45 8.99 0.55
C ALA A 269 11.31 10.40 -0.05
N ALA A 270 10.78 10.54 -1.28
CA ALA A 270 10.62 11.86 -1.89
C ALA A 270 9.35 12.56 -1.42
N MET A 271 8.18 11.95 -1.62
CA MET A 271 6.90 12.58 -1.33
C MET A 271 6.52 12.56 0.15
N GLY A 272 7.02 11.60 0.94
CA GLY A 272 6.53 11.34 2.30
C GLY A 272 5.11 10.80 2.28
N MET A 273 4.77 9.97 1.28
CA MET A 273 3.43 9.41 1.12
C MET A 273 3.29 8.13 1.95
N LEU A 274 2.16 7.99 2.65
CA LEU A 274 1.77 6.72 3.23
C LEU A 274 1.58 5.70 2.11
N ALA A 275 2.33 4.62 2.17
CA ALA A 275 2.21 3.46 1.31
C ALA A 275 1.68 2.28 2.12
N SER A 276 0.76 1.53 1.53
CA SER A 276 0.30 0.25 2.06
C SER A 276 0.42 -0.79 0.98
N ASP A 277 0.73 -2.01 1.36
CA ASP A 277 0.98 -3.08 0.42
C ASP A 277 0.11 -4.29 0.69
N SER A 278 -0.05 -5.12 -0.33
CA SER A 278 -0.70 -6.43 -0.28
C SER A 278 -2.12 -6.37 0.29
N LEU A 279 -2.95 -5.46 -0.25
CA LEU A 279 -4.38 -5.44 0.06
C LEU A 279 -5.15 -6.41 -0.85
N GLN A 280 -6.38 -6.72 -0.45
CA GLN A 280 -7.33 -7.44 -1.29
C GLN A 280 -8.51 -6.54 -1.65
N PHE A 281 -8.87 -6.51 -2.93
CA PHE A 281 -9.95 -5.65 -3.42
C PHE A 281 -11.06 -6.41 -4.15
N GLU A 282 -11.11 -7.74 -4.03
CA GLU A 282 -12.14 -8.53 -4.70
C GLU A 282 -13.54 -8.24 -4.12
N ASP A 283 -13.61 -8.18 -2.79
CA ASP A 283 -14.86 -7.83 -2.11
C ASP A 283 -15.20 -6.35 -2.28
N LEU A 284 -14.18 -5.48 -2.32
CA LEU A 284 -14.36 -4.04 -2.55
C LEU A 284 -14.87 -3.76 -3.97
N ALA A 285 -14.27 -4.38 -5.00
CA ALA A 285 -14.70 -4.22 -6.38
C ALA A 285 -16.18 -4.65 -6.56
N ARG A 286 -16.55 -5.80 -5.98
CA ARG A 286 -17.94 -6.27 -5.97
C ARG A 286 -18.87 -5.28 -5.25
N ALA A 287 -18.45 -4.76 -4.08
CA ALA A 287 -19.24 -3.78 -3.35
C ALA A 287 -19.41 -2.48 -4.16
N CYS A 288 -18.36 -2.00 -4.84
CA CYS A 288 -18.45 -0.84 -5.71
C CYS A 288 -19.46 -1.04 -6.86
N GLU A 289 -19.50 -2.23 -7.46
CA GLU A 289 -20.48 -2.57 -8.50
C GLU A 289 -21.91 -2.58 -7.98
N GLU A 290 -22.15 -3.24 -6.84
CA GLU A 290 -23.46 -3.33 -6.20
C GLU A 290 -23.98 -1.97 -5.71
N GLU A 291 -23.11 -1.15 -5.11
CA GLU A 291 -23.41 0.23 -4.70
C GLU A 291 -23.42 1.22 -5.88
N THR A 292 -22.97 0.80 -7.07
CA THR A 292 -22.76 1.66 -8.26
C THR A 292 -21.94 2.90 -7.96
N ARG A 293 -20.92 2.74 -7.10
CA ARG A 293 -20.11 3.84 -6.56
C ARG A 293 -18.68 3.38 -6.26
N TRP A 294 -17.70 4.12 -6.75
CA TRP A 294 -16.26 3.82 -6.64
C TRP A 294 -15.52 4.77 -5.69
N GLU A 295 -16.28 5.50 -4.88
CA GLU A 295 -15.76 6.33 -3.79
C GLU A 295 -16.46 5.95 -2.48
N PHE A 296 -15.70 5.98 -1.40
CA PHE A 296 -16.13 5.54 -0.07
C PHE A 296 -15.27 6.18 1.00
N MET A 297 -15.67 6.08 2.26
CA MET A 297 -14.81 6.42 3.38
C MET A 297 -13.84 5.28 3.66
N VAL A 298 -12.54 5.58 3.73
CA VAL A 298 -11.50 4.65 4.19
C VAL A 298 -11.19 4.93 5.64
N VAL A 299 -11.08 3.87 6.44
CA VAL A 299 -10.60 3.91 7.84
C VAL A 299 -9.57 2.80 8.01
N GLY A 300 -8.36 3.14 8.45
CA GLY A 300 -7.31 2.17 8.76
C GLY A 300 -6.41 2.69 9.87
N LEU A 301 -6.11 1.86 10.86
CA LEU A 301 -5.25 2.21 11.98
C LEU A 301 -4.11 1.19 12.09
N PRO A 302 -2.86 1.64 11.96
CA PRO A 302 -1.71 0.79 12.24
C PRO A 302 -1.55 0.54 13.75
N LEU A 303 -0.80 -0.48 14.10
CA LEU A 303 -0.34 -0.66 15.47
C LEU A 303 0.57 0.50 15.86
N ARG A 304 0.44 1.00 17.07
CA ARG A 304 1.33 2.02 17.63
C ARG A 304 2.63 1.37 18.13
N LEU A 305 3.51 1.07 17.20
CA LEU A 305 4.79 0.42 17.46
C LEU A 305 5.94 1.46 17.43
N PRO A 306 6.36 2.02 18.58
CA PRO A 306 7.48 2.96 18.60
C PRO A 306 8.75 2.33 18.04
N GLY A 307 9.42 3.06 17.15
CA GLY A 307 10.63 2.60 16.46
C GLY A 307 10.37 1.61 15.33
N GLY A 308 9.12 1.25 15.04
CA GLY A 308 8.75 0.30 13.98
C GLY A 308 8.82 0.90 12.58
N THR A 309 9.18 0.08 11.60
CA THR A 309 9.30 0.44 10.18
C THR A 309 7.99 0.32 9.41
N GLY A 310 7.02 -0.36 9.97
CA GLY A 310 5.70 -0.61 9.42
C GLY A 310 4.82 -1.35 10.41
N SER A 311 3.62 -1.69 9.99
CA SER A 311 2.64 -2.40 10.81
C SER A 311 1.71 -3.23 9.93
N PRO A 312 1.34 -4.46 10.33
CA PRO A 312 0.13 -5.06 9.80
C PRO A 312 -1.06 -4.18 10.18
N TRP A 313 -2.07 -4.14 9.34
CA TRP A 313 -3.29 -3.40 9.61
C TRP A 313 -4.47 -3.95 8.80
N ASN A 314 -5.68 -3.60 9.24
CA ASN A 314 -6.90 -3.93 8.51
C ASN A 314 -7.64 -2.63 8.14
N PRO A 315 -7.35 -2.02 6.99
CA PRO A 315 -8.14 -0.91 6.52
C PRO A 315 -9.50 -1.39 5.99
N ILE A 316 -10.53 -0.60 6.26
CA ILE A 316 -11.90 -0.87 5.79
C ILE A 316 -12.41 0.25 4.89
N ALA A 317 -13.22 -0.11 3.91
CA ALA A 317 -14.05 0.80 3.14
C ALA A 317 -15.46 0.83 3.72
N ILE A 318 -16.06 2.02 3.80
CA ILE A 318 -17.43 2.22 4.33
C ILE A 318 -18.23 3.03 3.30
N PHE A 319 -19.35 2.46 2.84
CA PHE A 319 -20.24 3.04 1.83
C PHE A 319 -21.45 3.76 2.41
#